data_84e61754f6c0f360c3d0619d82a37a39
#
_entry.id   84e61754f6c0f360c3d0619d82a37a39
#
_cell.length_a   1.000
_cell.length_b   1.000
_cell.length_c   1.000
_cell.angle_alpha   90.00
_cell.angle_beta   90.00
_cell.angle_gamma   90.00
#
_symmetry.space_group_name_H-M   'P 1'
#
loop_
_entity.id
_entity.type
_entity.pdbx_description
1 polymer ?
#
loop_
_entity_poly.entity_id
_entity_poly.type
_entity_poly.pdbx_seq_one_letter_code
_entity_poly.pdbx_strand_id
1 'polypeptide(L)'
;SEMCIRDRLEPGSLEKAAAGIGEKASTLPPVKLPYGEDTVYLTAADRSGMMVSFIQSNFMAFGSGIVIPGTGISMQNRGSGFVLDPGHPNVVDGNKRPYHTIIPGFLTEVGKPKMSFGVMGGYMQHQGHLQMVSRVVDYNQNPQAASDAQRWHVQADYMVLLENGFSHKVAVQLRLLEAPLRQHECWFSAWINRRFGVLCSY
;
A
#
# COMPACT_ATOMS: atom_id res chain seq x y z
N SER A 1 3.29 -1.83 17.71
CA SER A 1 3.14 -2.35 16.35
C SER A 1 2.58 -3.76 16.28
N GLU A 2 3.04 -4.72 17.09
CA GLU A 2 2.39 -6.04 17.20
C GLU A 2 1.00 -5.93 17.84
N MET A 3 0.79 -5.04 18.80
CA MET A 3 -0.54 -4.76 19.36
C MET A 3 -1.51 -4.27 18.29
N CYS A 4 -1.11 -3.32 17.44
CA CYS A 4 -2.00 -2.83 16.36
C CYS A 4 -2.39 -3.92 15.35
N ILE A 5 -1.54 -4.92 15.13
CA ILE A 5 -1.85 -6.05 14.25
C ILE A 5 -2.80 -7.01 14.96
N ARG A 6 -2.57 -7.33 16.22
CA ARG A 6 -3.45 -8.20 17.01
C ARG A 6 -4.85 -7.61 17.15
N ASP A 7 -4.95 -6.35 17.52
CA ASP A 7 -6.25 -5.65 17.65
C ASP A 7 -7.06 -5.67 16.35
N ARG A 8 -6.39 -5.62 15.19
CA ARG A 8 -7.05 -5.68 13.88
C ARG A 8 -7.42 -7.09 13.44
N LEU A 9 -6.74 -8.11 13.97
CA LEU A 9 -7.01 -9.52 13.67
C LEU A 9 -7.97 -10.16 14.69
N GLU A 10 -8.37 -9.43 15.74
CA GLU A 10 -9.36 -9.93 16.68
C GLU A 10 -10.72 -10.13 16.00
N PRO A 11 -11.41 -11.26 16.32
CA PRO A 11 -12.78 -11.47 15.84
C PRO A 11 -13.67 -10.28 16.21
N GLY A 12 -14.37 -9.73 15.24
CA GLY A 12 -15.25 -8.56 15.41
C GLY A 12 -14.60 -7.19 15.20
N SER A 13 -13.28 -7.06 15.11
CA SER A 13 -12.66 -5.77 14.79
C SER A 13 -12.90 -5.38 13.33
N LEU A 14 -12.88 -6.33 12.42
CA LEU A 14 -13.22 -6.14 11.01
C LEU A 14 -14.71 -5.82 10.83
N GLU A 15 -15.58 -6.48 11.59
CA GLU A 15 -17.02 -6.21 11.59
C GLU A 15 -17.34 -4.79 12.08
N LYS A 16 -16.67 -4.34 13.15
CA LYS A 16 -16.78 -2.96 13.64
C LYS A 16 -16.29 -1.94 12.63
N ALA A 17 -15.16 -2.23 11.95
CA ALA A 17 -14.65 -1.37 10.90
C ALA A 17 -15.62 -1.32 9.70
N ALA A 18 -16.15 -2.47 9.28
CA ALA A 18 -17.14 -2.55 8.20
C ALA A 18 -18.45 -1.84 8.54
N ALA A 19 -18.93 -1.94 9.78
CA ALA A 19 -20.12 -1.23 10.24
C ALA A 19 -19.95 0.30 10.25
N GLY A 20 -18.71 0.80 10.28
CA GLY A 20 -18.40 2.22 10.16
C GLY A 20 -18.37 2.73 8.72
N ILE A 21 -18.51 1.86 7.72
CA ILE A 21 -18.53 2.24 6.31
C ILE A 21 -19.97 2.67 5.96
N GLY A 22 -20.15 3.97 5.77
CA GLY A 22 -21.42 4.54 5.34
C GLY A 22 -21.57 4.60 3.81
N GLU A 23 -22.73 5.04 3.36
CA GLU A 23 -23.02 5.26 1.92
C GLU A 23 -22.31 6.48 1.34
N LYS A 24 -21.86 7.41 2.19
CA LYS A 24 -21.14 8.63 1.81
C LYS A 24 -19.70 8.62 2.28
N ALA A 25 -18.85 9.41 1.62
CA ALA A 25 -17.45 9.57 2.00
C ALA A 25 -17.30 10.11 3.43
N SER A 26 -16.31 9.59 4.15
CA SER A 26 -15.99 10.06 5.51
C SER A 26 -15.28 11.41 5.48
N THR A 27 -15.54 12.25 6.48
CA THR A 27 -14.95 13.60 6.65
C THR A 27 -14.01 13.68 7.85
N LEU A 28 -13.11 12.72 8.01
CA LEU A 28 -12.11 12.78 9.08
C LEU A 28 -11.02 13.85 8.78
N PRO A 29 -10.35 14.40 9.81
CA PRO A 29 -9.34 15.44 9.59
C PRO A 29 -8.11 14.91 8.81
N PRO A 30 -7.50 15.74 7.96
CA PRO A 30 -6.39 15.32 7.10
C PRO A 30 -5.10 15.08 7.89
N VAL A 31 -4.38 14.01 7.53
CA VAL A 31 -3.02 13.72 8.00
C VAL A 31 -2.05 14.14 6.90
N LYS A 32 -1.11 15.03 7.21
CA LYS A 32 -0.04 15.41 6.26
C LYS A 32 1.02 14.31 6.20
N LEU A 33 1.22 13.77 5.02
CA LEU A 33 2.24 12.75 4.74
C LEU A 33 3.39 13.34 3.93
N PRO A 34 4.65 12.96 4.20
CA PRO A 34 5.79 13.42 3.43
C PRO A 34 5.79 12.84 2.01
N TYR A 35 6.34 13.59 1.05
CA TYR A 35 6.46 13.19 -0.35
C TYR A 35 7.85 12.61 -0.66
N GLY A 36 7.91 11.63 -1.55
CA GLY A 36 9.13 11.04 -2.08
C GLY A 36 9.44 9.67 -1.49
N GLU A 37 9.43 8.64 -2.33
CA GLU A 37 9.56 7.24 -1.91
C GLU A 37 10.37 6.44 -2.92
N ASP A 38 11.37 5.71 -2.42
CA ASP A 38 12.17 4.76 -3.21
C ASP A 38 12.02 3.37 -2.61
N THR A 39 11.38 2.49 -3.35
CA THR A 39 11.11 1.12 -2.93
C THR A 39 11.36 0.17 -4.08
N VAL A 40 11.96 -0.99 -3.80
CA VAL A 40 12.16 -2.07 -4.75
C VAL A 40 11.44 -3.31 -4.25
N TYR A 41 10.64 -3.91 -5.12
CA TYR A 41 10.01 -5.20 -4.91
C TYR A 41 10.57 -6.22 -5.89
N LEU A 42 10.84 -7.44 -5.41
CA LEU A 42 11.15 -8.58 -6.25
C LEU A 42 10.38 -9.82 -5.79
N THR A 43 10.10 -10.69 -6.73
CA THR A 43 9.53 -12.00 -6.46
C THR A 43 10.23 -13.06 -7.28
N ALA A 44 10.31 -14.27 -6.76
CA ALA A 44 10.83 -15.43 -7.44
C ALA A 44 10.06 -16.67 -7.00
N ALA A 45 9.98 -17.66 -7.87
CA ALA A 45 9.39 -18.95 -7.57
C ALA A 45 10.19 -20.06 -8.22
N ASP A 46 10.22 -21.23 -7.60
CA ASP A 46 10.89 -22.41 -8.14
C ASP A 46 9.90 -23.54 -8.45
N ARG A 47 10.38 -24.62 -9.06
CA ARG A 47 9.56 -25.76 -9.44
C ARG A 47 8.99 -26.55 -8.25
N SER A 48 9.50 -26.36 -7.04
CA SER A 48 8.98 -26.99 -5.84
C SER A 48 7.74 -26.27 -5.29
N GLY A 49 7.45 -25.07 -5.82
CA GLY A 49 6.39 -24.19 -5.31
C GLY A 49 6.88 -23.25 -4.21
N MET A 50 8.19 -23.22 -3.93
CA MET A 50 8.76 -22.23 -3.03
C MET A 50 8.72 -20.85 -3.71
N MET A 51 8.20 -19.86 -3.01
CA MET A 51 8.13 -18.49 -3.50
C MET A 51 8.80 -17.52 -2.53
N VAL A 52 9.40 -16.46 -3.08
CA VAL A 52 9.92 -15.32 -2.33
C VAL A 52 9.12 -14.08 -2.69
N SER A 53 8.68 -13.35 -1.68
CA SER A 53 8.10 -12.01 -1.80
C SER A 53 8.99 -11.06 -1.00
N PHE A 54 9.78 -10.25 -1.67
CA PHE A 54 10.82 -9.45 -1.06
C PHE A 54 10.68 -7.98 -1.44
N ILE A 55 10.76 -7.10 -0.43
CA ILE A 55 10.68 -5.67 -0.62
C ILE A 55 11.69 -4.97 0.28
N GLN A 56 12.38 -3.96 -0.27
CA GLN A 56 13.29 -3.12 0.50
C GLN A 56 13.11 -1.64 0.13
N SER A 57 13.42 -0.77 1.08
CA SER A 57 13.28 0.67 0.90
C SER A 57 13.99 1.41 2.01
N ASN A 58 14.60 2.53 1.68
CA ASN A 58 15.05 3.52 2.66
C ASN A 58 13.92 4.46 3.10
N PHE A 59 12.72 4.29 2.59
CA PHE A 59 11.50 5.06 2.74
C PHE A 59 11.52 6.31 1.85
N MET A 60 12.17 7.41 2.23
CA MET A 60 12.23 8.63 1.41
C MET A 60 13.64 8.79 0.83
N ALA A 61 13.72 8.80 -0.51
CA ALA A 61 14.97 8.97 -1.26
C ALA A 61 16.16 8.15 -0.67
N PHE A 62 17.26 8.78 -0.36
CA PHE A 62 18.44 8.13 0.22
C PHE A 62 18.31 7.80 1.72
N GLY A 63 17.09 7.82 2.28
CA GLY A 63 16.84 7.56 3.68
C GLY A 63 17.31 8.73 4.57
N SER A 64 17.97 8.42 5.68
CA SER A 64 18.45 9.42 6.63
C SER A 64 19.69 10.20 6.14
N GLY A 65 20.31 9.80 5.04
CA GLY A 65 21.61 10.31 4.61
C GLY A 65 22.80 9.79 5.43
N ILE A 66 22.56 8.92 6.40
CA ILE A 66 23.60 8.31 7.24
C ILE A 66 24.00 6.97 6.64
N VAL A 67 25.29 6.77 6.40
CA VAL A 67 25.86 5.50 5.99
C VAL A 67 26.64 4.92 7.16
N ILE A 68 26.39 3.66 7.51
CA ILE A 68 27.13 2.99 8.59
C ILE A 68 28.58 2.78 8.16
N PRO A 69 29.56 3.33 8.89
CA PRO A 69 30.98 3.24 8.52
C PRO A 69 31.44 1.80 8.30
N GLY A 70 32.19 1.55 7.22
CA GLY A 70 32.75 0.26 6.89
C GLY A 70 31.77 -0.79 6.31
N THR A 71 30.46 -0.47 6.20
CA THR A 71 29.46 -1.44 5.73
C THR A 71 28.84 -1.10 4.38
N GLY A 72 28.82 0.18 3.99
CA GLY A 72 28.10 0.68 2.83
C GLY A 72 26.57 0.69 3.00
N ILE A 73 26.04 0.39 4.22
CA ILE A 73 24.60 0.35 4.50
C ILE A 73 24.10 1.77 4.74
N SER A 74 23.18 2.23 3.89
CA SER A 74 22.46 3.48 4.10
C SER A 74 21.27 3.25 5.06
N MET A 75 21.17 4.12 6.08
CA MET A 75 20.11 4.03 7.08
C MET A 75 18.80 4.61 6.56
N GLN A 76 17.73 3.85 6.72
CA GLN A 76 16.38 4.27 6.38
C GLN A 76 15.89 5.42 7.30
N ASN A 77 14.92 6.20 6.85
CA ASN A 77 14.34 7.31 7.59
C ASN A 77 12.87 7.09 8.01
N ARG A 78 12.41 5.85 8.18
CA ARG A 78 11.02 5.50 8.56
C ARG A 78 10.61 6.01 9.93
N GLY A 79 11.57 6.36 10.79
CA GLY A 79 11.29 7.01 12.07
C GLY A 79 10.47 8.28 11.93
N SER A 80 10.52 8.96 10.80
CA SER A 80 9.67 10.12 10.49
C SER A 80 8.16 9.79 10.44
N GLY A 81 7.82 8.51 10.33
CA GLY A 81 6.43 8.03 10.35
C GLY A 81 5.81 7.95 11.75
N PHE A 82 6.60 8.09 12.82
CA PHE A 82 6.04 8.19 14.17
C PHE A 82 5.29 9.50 14.37
N VAL A 83 4.33 9.49 15.28
CA VAL A 83 3.63 10.69 15.75
C VAL A 83 4.05 11.04 17.16
N LEU A 84 3.84 12.29 17.57
CA LEU A 84 4.18 12.77 18.91
C LEU A 84 2.97 12.84 19.86
N ASP A 85 1.79 12.54 19.37
CA ASP A 85 0.56 12.48 20.19
C ASP A 85 0.59 11.24 21.09
N PRO A 86 0.61 11.42 22.44
CA PRO A 86 0.66 10.30 23.39
C PRO A 86 -0.52 9.33 23.30
N GLY A 87 -1.68 9.79 22.82
CA GLY A 87 -2.89 8.97 22.64
C GLY A 87 -2.90 8.15 21.35
N HIS A 88 -1.97 8.38 20.45
CA HIS A 88 -1.98 7.75 19.14
C HIS A 88 -1.27 6.38 19.15
N PRO A 89 -1.82 5.32 18.54
CA PRO A 89 -1.18 3.99 18.48
C PRO A 89 0.23 3.99 17.88
N ASN A 90 0.55 4.95 17.01
CA ASN A 90 1.86 5.10 16.38
C ASN A 90 2.74 6.18 17.05
N VAL A 91 2.47 6.51 18.31
CA VAL A 91 3.35 7.43 19.06
C VAL A 91 4.76 6.87 19.17
N VAL A 92 5.76 7.73 19.12
CA VAL A 92 7.16 7.34 19.30
C VAL A 92 7.38 6.80 20.71
N ASP A 93 8.03 5.65 20.82
CA ASP A 93 8.37 5.01 22.09
C ASP A 93 9.56 4.07 21.92
N GLY A 94 10.18 3.66 23.04
CA GLY A 94 11.26 2.69 23.06
C GLY A 94 10.80 1.30 22.58
N ASN A 95 11.68 0.58 21.88
CA ASN A 95 11.43 -0.76 21.34
C ASN A 95 10.20 -0.88 20.42
N LYS A 96 9.79 0.19 19.79
CA LYS A 96 8.60 0.27 18.93
C LYS A 96 8.99 0.49 17.48
N ARG A 97 8.30 -0.19 16.57
CA ARG A 97 8.42 0.06 15.12
C ARG A 97 7.40 1.10 14.69
N PRO A 98 7.77 2.05 13.81
CA PRO A 98 6.80 2.96 13.22
C PRO A 98 5.79 2.20 12.33
N TYR A 99 4.70 2.84 11.98
CA TYR A 99 3.81 2.35 10.93
C TYR A 99 4.62 2.02 9.68
N HIS A 100 4.45 0.80 9.18
CA HIS A 100 5.29 0.26 8.13
C HIS A 100 4.56 0.22 6.80
N THR A 101 5.18 0.75 5.75
CA THR A 101 4.59 0.83 4.41
C THR A 101 5.06 -0.28 3.46
N ILE A 102 6.19 -0.96 3.75
CA ILE A 102 6.63 -2.09 2.94
C ILE A 102 5.99 -3.38 3.42
N ILE A 103 5.22 -4.00 2.55
CA ILE A 103 4.30 -5.10 2.87
C ILE A 103 4.34 -6.17 1.77
N PRO A 104 5.42 -6.99 1.69
CA PRO A 104 5.46 -8.07 0.71
C PRO A 104 4.28 -9.02 0.96
N GLY A 105 3.51 -9.32 -0.08
CA GLY A 105 2.27 -10.08 0.02
C GLY A 105 2.40 -11.51 -0.49
N PHE A 106 1.58 -12.39 0.09
CA PHE A 106 1.36 -13.76 -0.36
C PHE A 106 -0.13 -14.06 -0.43
N LEU A 107 -0.53 -14.72 -1.52
CA LEU A 107 -1.85 -15.31 -1.65
C LEU A 107 -1.72 -16.83 -1.60
N THR A 108 -2.52 -17.47 -0.77
CA THR A 108 -2.63 -18.92 -0.68
C THR A 108 -4.06 -19.35 -0.94
N GLU A 109 -4.23 -20.51 -1.56
CA GLU A 109 -5.51 -21.14 -1.78
C GLU A 109 -5.50 -22.55 -1.18
N VAL A 110 -6.38 -22.80 -0.20
CA VAL A 110 -6.43 -24.06 0.54
C VAL A 110 -5.04 -24.48 1.07
N GLY A 111 -4.30 -23.53 1.63
CA GLY A 111 -2.97 -23.75 2.19
C GLY A 111 -1.84 -23.91 1.17
N LYS A 112 -2.12 -23.85 -0.12
CA LYS A 112 -1.11 -23.90 -1.18
C LYS A 112 -0.72 -22.51 -1.65
N PRO A 113 0.55 -22.27 -1.97
CA PRO A 113 0.98 -21.00 -2.54
C PRO A 113 0.33 -20.79 -3.90
N LYS A 114 -0.24 -19.60 -4.12
CA LYS A 114 -0.92 -19.21 -5.34
C LYS A 114 -0.19 -18.08 -6.05
N MET A 115 0.20 -17.06 -5.31
CA MET A 115 0.82 -15.86 -5.86
C MET A 115 1.64 -15.14 -4.79
N SER A 116 2.84 -14.70 -5.12
CA SER A 116 3.56 -13.67 -4.39
C SER A 116 3.39 -12.33 -5.12
N PHE A 117 3.17 -11.27 -4.39
CA PHE A 117 2.90 -9.96 -4.98
C PHE A 117 3.38 -8.82 -4.09
N GLY A 118 3.58 -7.66 -4.69
CA GLY A 118 3.93 -6.44 -3.98
C GLY A 118 3.68 -5.22 -4.85
N VAL A 119 3.43 -4.11 -4.20
CA VAL A 119 3.23 -2.81 -4.82
C VAL A 119 4.20 -1.84 -4.17
N MET A 120 4.77 -0.92 -4.94
CA MET A 120 5.58 0.18 -4.45
C MET A 120 4.75 1.45 -4.39
N GLY A 121 5.18 2.44 -3.58
CA GLY A 121 4.49 3.73 -3.47
C GLY A 121 4.15 4.13 -2.04
N GLY A 122 4.99 3.76 -1.05
CA GLY A 122 4.86 4.16 0.34
C GLY A 122 3.46 3.94 0.90
N TYR A 123 2.80 5.00 1.29
CA TYR A 123 1.45 4.92 1.88
C TYR A 123 0.35 4.45 0.92
N MET A 124 0.62 4.37 -0.39
CA MET A 124 -0.29 3.78 -1.36
C MET A 124 -0.23 2.25 -1.36
N GLN A 125 0.82 1.63 -0.81
CA GLN A 125 1.07 0.20 -0.96
C GLN A 125 -0.09 -0.68 -0.49
N HIS A 126 -0.68 -0.40 0.67
CA HIS A 126 -1.82 -1.17 1.18
C HIS A 126 -3.07 -1.03 0.30
N GLN A 127 -3.32 0.16 -0.26
CA GLN A 127 -4.42 0.40 -1.20
C GLN A 127 -4.16 -0.29 -2.55
N GLY A 128 -2.91 -0.27 -3.01
CA GLY A 128 -2.49 -0.98 -4.20
C GLY A 128 -2.63 -2.50 -4.07
N HIS A 129 -2.29 -3.06 -2.91
CA HIS A 129 -2.51 -4.47 -2.61
C HIS A 129 -3.99 -4.87 -2.71
N LEU A 130 -4.87 -4.08 -2.11
CA LEU A 130 -6.32 -4.30 -2.23
C LEU A 130 -6.75 -4.36 -3.68
N GLN A 131 -6.33 -3.39 -4.50
CA GLN A 131 -6.68 -3.32 -5.92
C GLN A 131 -6.14 -4.52 -6.70
N MET A 132 -4.91 -4.93 -6.44
CA MET A 132 -4.31 -6.09 -7.11
C MET A 132 -5.02 -7.39 -6.74
N VAL A 133 -5.26 -7.63 -5.45
CA VAL A 133 -5.92 -8.85 -4.99
C VAL A 133 -7.34 -8.93 -5.51
N SER A 134 -8.14 -7.87 -5.38
CA SER A 134 -9.50 -7.85 -5.91
C SER A 134 -9.55 -8.11 -7.42
N ARG A 135 -8.67 -7.51 -8.19
CA ARG A 135 -8.63 -7.72 -9.64
C ARG A 135 -8.34 -9.17 -10.02
N VAL A 136 -7.39 -9.79 -9.33
CA VAL A 136 -7.00 -11.17 -9.62
C VAL A 136 -8.03 -12.17 -9.07
N VAL A 137 -8.50 -11.98 -7.82
CA VAL A 137 -9.34 -12.95 -7.13
C VAL A 137 -10.82 -12.75 -7.48
N ASP A 138 -11.34 -11.53 -7.37
CA ASP A 138 -12.77 -11.26 -7.52
C ASP A 138 -13.17 -11.05 -8.98
N TYR A 139 -12.29 -10.44 -9.79
CA TYR A 139 -12.56 -10.14 -11.20
C TYR A 139 -11.84 -11.06 -12.18
N ASN A 140 -11.11 -12.08 -11.72
CA ASN A 140 -10.39 -13.05 -12.54
C ASN A 140 -9.49 -12.42 -13.64
N GLN A 141 -8.94 -11.24 -13.36
CA GLN A 141 -7.99 -10.62 -14.27
C GLN A 141 -6.66 -11.38 -14.20
N ASN A 142 -6.04 -11.58 -15.35
CA ASN A 142 -4.67 -12.09 -15.33
C ASN A 142 -3.71 -11.05 -14.69
N PRO A 143 -2.55 -11.47 -14.17
CA PRO A 143 -1.63 -10.58 -13.45
C PRO A 143 -1.21 -9.35 -14.23
N GLN A 144 -0.99 -9.48 -15.54
CA GLN A 144 -0.60 -8.34 -16.38
C GLN A 144 -1.75 -7.34 -16.52
N ALA A 145 -2.96 -7.80 -16.80
CA ALA A 145 -4.14 -6.93 -16.89
C ALA A 145 -4.41 -6.22 -15.55
N ALA A 146 -4.24 -6.91 -14.43
CA ALA A 146 -4.39 -6.32 -13.10
C ALA A 146 -3.33 -5.23 -12.83
N SER A 147 -2.11 -5.43 -13.32
CA SER A 147 -1.00 -4.47 -13.19
C SER A 147 -1.16 -3.25 -14.10
N ASP A 148 -1.71 -3.44 -15.31
CA ASP A 148 -1.89 -2.38 -16.30
C ASP A 148 -3.15 -1.55 -16.06
N ALA A 149 -4.07 -2.03 -15.24
CA ALA A 149 -5.32 -1.35 -14.97
C ALA A 149 -5.11 -0.09 -14.13
N GLN A 150 -5.91 0.93 -14.42
CA GLN A 150 -5.86 2.23 -13.73
C GLN A 150 -6.07 2.05 -12.22
N ARG A 151 -5.34 2.83 -11.44
CA ARG A 151 -5.36 2.80 -9.99
C ARG A 151 -6.01 4.05 -9.42
N TRP A 152 -6.47 3.91 -8.19
CA TRP A 152 -6.93 5.01 -7.36
C TRP A 152 -6.10 5.08 -6.08
N HIS A 153 -6.03 6.25 -5.48
CA HIS A 153 -5.36 6.48 -4.22
C HIS A 153 -6.15 7.48 -3.38
N VAL A 154 -6.55 7.08 -2.19
CA VAL A 154 -7.13 7.98 -1.20
C VAL A 154 -5.98 8.59 -0.40
N GLN A 155 -5.84 9.91 -0.50
CA GLN A 155 -4.83 10.67 0.24
C GLN A 155 -5.24 10.88 1.71
N ALA A 156 -4.32 11.41 2.50
CA ALA A 156 -4.55 11.67 3.92
C ALA A 156 -5.63 12.74 4.19
N ASP A 157 -5.89 13.60 3.22
CA ASP A 157 -6.96 14.61 3.24
C ASP A 157 -8.27 14.10 2.64
N TYR A 158 -8.37 12.76 2.45
CA TYR A 158 -9.50 12.07 1.80
C TYR A 158 -9.73 12.40 0.33
N MET A 159 -8.85 13.20 -0.28
CA MET A 159 -8.87 13.37 -1.73
C MET A 159 -8.63 12.04 -2.43
N VAL A 160 -9.52 11.65 -3.32
CA VAL A 160 -9.36 10.46 -4.16
C VAL A 160 -8.68 10.86 -5.47
N LEU A 161 -7.48 10.39 -5.66
CA LEU A 161 -6.76 10.53 -6.93
C LEU A 161 -7.12 9.35 -7.84
N LEU A 162 -7.44 9.65 -9.08
CA LEU A 162 -7.69 8.66 -10.12
C LEU A 162 -6.64 8.78 -11.22
N GLU A 163 -6.06 7.67 -11.64
CA GLU A 163 -5.19 7.66 -12.84
C GLU A 163 -6.01 7.99 -14.10
N ASN A 164 -5.33 8.58 -15.08
CA ASN A 164 -5.93 8.82 -16.39
C ASN A 164 -6.41 7.51 -17.03
N GLY A 165 -7.58 7.57 -17.64
CA GLY A 165 -8.25 6.40 -18.22
C GLY A 165 -9.27 5.74 -17.31
N PHE A 166 -9.46 6.22 -16.08
CA PHE A 166 -10.59 5.80 -15.27
C PHE A 166 -11.92 6.15 -15.97
N SER A 167 -12.88 5.24 -15.87
CA SER A 167 -14.21 5.45 -16.45
C SER A 167 -14.86 6.72 -15.90
N HIS A 168 -15.29 7.61 -16.79
CA HIS A 168 -16.04 8.83 -16.43
C HIS A 168 -17.30 8.48 -15.59
N LYS A 169 -17.95 7.36 -15.89
CA LYS A 169 -19.11 6.87 -15.13
C LYS A 169 -18.76 6.61 -13.66
N VAL A 170 -17.61 5.97 -13.40
CA VAL A 170 -17.13 5.72 -12.03
C VAL A 170 -16.81 7.05 -11.32
N ALA A 171 -16.14 7.97 -11.99
CA ALA A 171 -15.81 9.28 -11.42
C ALA A 171 -17.09 10.07 -11.05
N VAL A 172 -18.11 10.03 -11.88
CA VAL A 172 -19.42 10.64 -11.59
C VAL A 172 -20.07 9.98 -10.37
N GLN A 173 -20.11 8.66 -10.31
CA GLN A 173 -20.68 7.94 -9.16
C GLN A 173 -19.96 8.29 -7.85
N LEU A 174 -18.63 8.34 -7.85
CA LEU A 174 -17.86 8.74 -6.66
C LEU A 174 -18.19 10.17 -6.21
N ARG A 175 -18.39 11.11 -7.16
CA ARG A 175 -18.83 12.48 -6.83
C ARG A 175 -20.22 12.52 -6.22
N LEU A 176 -21.14 11.68 -6.67
CA LEU A 176 -22.47 11.54 -6.09
C LEU A 176 -22.43 11.00 -4.65
N LEU A 177 -21.38 10.28 -4.29
CA LEU A 177 -21.11 9.83 -2.92
C LEU A 177 -20.34 10.87 -2.09
N GLU A 178 -20.25 12.11 -2.59
CA GLU A 178 -19.55 13.24 -1.95
C GLU A 178 -18.01 13.02 -1.79
N ALA A 179 -17.43 12.07 -2.54
CA ALA A 179 -15.99 11.87 -2.52
C ALA A 179 -15.25 13.03 -3.21
N PRO A 180 -14.31 13.70 -2.56
CA PRO A 180 -13.50 14.71 -3.20
C PRO A 180 -12.58 14.06 -4.22
N LEU A 181 -12.75 14.38 -5.51
CA LEU A 181 -12.03 13.74 -6.60
C LEU A 181 -11.07 14.70 -7.30
N ARG A 182 -9.87 14.22 -7.60
CA ARG A 182 -8.95 14.85 -8.54
C ARG A 182 -8.51 13.82 -9.58
N GLN A 183 -8.69 14.13 -10.87
CA GLN A 183 -8.01 13.42 -11.95
C GLN A 183 -6.58 13.92 -12.05
N HIS A 184 -5.64 13.01 -12.09
CA HIS A 184 -4.22 13.35 -12.13
C HIS A 184 -3.58 12.80 -13.41
N GLU A 185 -2.92 13.70 -14.15
CA GLU A 185 -2.32 13.37 -15.44
C GLU A 185 -1.08 12.48 -15.37
N CYS A 186 -0.64 12.00 -14.25
CA CYS A 186 0.56 11.17 -14.23
C CYS A 186 1.33 11.13 -12.90
N TRP A 187 0.65 11.12 -11.77
CA TRP A 187 1.41 10.99 -10.51
C TRP A 187 1.97 9.59 -10.34
N PHE A 188 1.26 8.60 -10.85
CA PHE A 188 1.70 7.21 -10.81
C PHE A 188 2.60 6.82 -11.98
N SER A 189 2.57 7.52 -13.11
CA SER A 189 3.38 7.17 -14.27
C SER A 189 4.84 7.61 -14.17
N ALA A 190 5.15 8.64 -13.39
CA ALA A 190 6.54 9.05 -13.17
C ALA A 190 7.29 8.13 -12.19
N TRP A 191 6.56 7.47 -11.27
CA TRP A 191 7.15 6.63 -10.22
C TRP A 191 6.79 5.16 -10.29
N ILE A 192 5.66 4.83 -10.91
CA ILE A 192 5.31 3.46 -11.24
C ILE A 192 5.36 3.35 -12.75
N ASN A 193 6.58 3.38 -13.26
CA ASN A 193 6.86 2.91 -14.61
C ASN A 193 6.11 1.58 -14.77
N ARG A 194 5.38 1.38 -15.89
CA ARG A 194 4.60 0.19 -16.25
C ARG A 194 5.33 -1.16 -16.12
N ARG A 195 6.49 -1.18 -15.47
CA ARG A 195 7.39 -2.33 -15.30
C ARG A 195 7.33 -3.01 -13.94
N PHE A 196 6.56 -2.55 -12.96
CA PHE A 196 6.66 -3.03 -11.59
C PHE A 196 5.36 -3.54 -10.98
N GLY A 197 4.72 -4.45 -11.67
CA GLY A 197 3.89 -5.45 -11.05
C GLY A 197 4.46 -6.81 -11.44
N VAL A 198 5.56 -7.23 -10.82
CA VAL A 198 6.04 -8.59 -11.04
C VAL A 198 5.19 -9.51 -10.20
N LEU A 199 4.26 -10.16 -10.86
CA LEU A 199 3.44 -11.21 -10.30
C LEU A 199 4.02 -12.53 -10.77
N CYS A 200 4.44 -13.38 -9.85
CA CYS A 200 4.72 -14.77 -10.14
C CYS A 200 3.48 -15.58 -9.76
N SER A 201 2.79 -16.14 -10.74
CA SER A 201 1.72 -17.13 -10.56
C SER A 201 2.23 -18.51 -10.94
N TYR A 202 1.86 -19.51 -10.17
CA TYR A 202 1.97 -20.93 -10.52
C TYR A 202 0.69 -21.40 -11.17
#